data_80ff5b6b7b20ad84685a8cf7b7a00e5a
#
_entry.id   80ff5b6b7b20ad84685a8cf7b7a00e5a
#
_cell.length_a   1.000
_cell.length_b   1.000
_cell.length_c   1.000
_cell.angle_alpha   90.00
_cell.angle_beta   90.00
_cell.angle_gamma   90.00
#
_symmetry.space_group_name_H-M   'P 1'
#
loop_
_entity.id
_entity.type
_entity.pdbx_description
1 polymer ?
#
loop_
_entity_poly.entity_id
_entity_poly.type
_entity_poly.pdbx_seq_one_letter_code
_entity_poly.pdbx_strand_id
1 'polypeptide(L)'
;MQCIVAPNRLHHLYLGDWASAYPRARLYASPGLRAKRKDLRFNGELGDVSEEEWAADVDQVPVRGSILTEVEFFHRVSRTAIFTDLLQNFPSDWFKGWRGVVAHLDGICAPNPGAPREWRATFLNRRAARASLRTILSWPIERVLMAHGDPVVGNGSAFVRRAFGWLL
;
A
#
# COMPACT_ATOMS: atom_id res chain seq x y z
N MET A 1 19.12 -8.97 4.01
CA MET A 1 17.92 -8.15 4.30
C MET A 1 18.20 -7.30 5.53
N GLN A 2 17.94 -5.99 5.45
CA GLN A 2 18.17 -5.05 6.56
C GLN A 2 16.88 -4.75 7.33
N CYS A 3 15.78 -4.59 6.62
CA CYS A 3 14.48 -4.27 7.21
C CYS A 3 13.38 -5.18 6.67
N ILE A 4 12.39 -5.46 7.50
CA ILE A 4 11.13 -6.11 7.18
C ILE A 4 10.02 -5.16 7.59
N VAL A 5 9.11 -4.87 6.68
CA VAL A 5 8.09 -3.85 6.87
C VAL A 5 6.71 -4.44 6.64
N ALA A 6 5.79 -4.19 7.58
CA ALA A 6 4.39 -4.48 7.40
C ALA A 6 3.63 -3.18 7.11
N PRO A 7 3.22 -2.91 5.87
CA PRO A 7 2.66 -1.63 5.46
C PRO A 7 1.26 -1.36 6.01
N ASN A 8 0.52 -2.41 6.38
CA ASN A 8 -0.79 -2.29 7.02
C ASN A 8 -1.06 -3.45 7.99
N ARG A 9 -2.21 -3.44 8.69
CA ARG A 9 -2.58 -4.45 9.69
C ARG A 9 -3.12 -5.76 9.10
N LEU A 10 -3.24 -5.89 7.79
CA LEU A 10 -3.67 -7.12 7.10
C LEU A 10 -2.45 -7.92 6.63
N HIS A 11 -1.43 -7.25 6.13
CA HIS A 11 -0.20 -7.85 5.63
C HIS A 11 0.79 -8.17 6.76
N HIS A 12 0.45 -9.18 7.60
CA HIS A 12 1.27 -9.55 8.76
C HIS A 12 1.39 -11.06 9.01
N LEU A 13 0.73 -11.90 8.21
CA LEU A 13 0.63 -13.34 8.50
C LEU A 13 2.01 -14.00 8.54
N TYR A 14 2.83 -13.78 7.55
CA TYR A 14 4.17 -14.38 7.42
C TYR A 14 5.29 -13.55 8.09
N LEU A 15 4.94 -12.53 8.85
CA LEU A 15 5.94 -11.65 9.47
C LEU A 15 6.85 -12.42 10.45
N GLY A 16 6.31 -13.39 11.19
CA GLY A 16 7.07 -14.23 12.11
C GLY A 16 8.08 -15.12 11.36
N ASP A 17 7.66 -15.70 10.25
CA ASP A 17 8.50 -16.55 9.41
C ASP A 17 9.66 -15.73 8.81
N TRP A 18 9.36 -14.53 8.30
CA TRP A 18 10.38 -13.62 7.79
C TRP A 18 11.34 -13.15 8.86
N ALA A 19 10.84 -12.80 10.06
CA ALA A 19 11.69 -12.39 11.20
C ALA A 19 12.60 -13.54 11.64
N SER A 20 12.09 -14.77 11.62
CA SER A 20 12.88 -15.97 11.94
C SER A 20 13.94 -16.27 10.88
N ALA A 21 13.61 -16.12 9.59
CA ALA A 21 14.53 -16.34 8.49
C ALA A 21 15.62 -15.25 8.42
N TYR A 22 15.31 -14.03 8.88
CA TYR A 22 16.24 -12.89 8.87
C TYR A 22 16.39 -12.25 10.26
N PRO A 23 16.98 -12.93 11.24
CA PRO A 23 16.99 -12.51 12.65
C PRO A 23 17.75 -11.21 12.92
N ARG A 24 18.55 -10.75 11.97
CA ARG A 24 19.26 -9.47 12.05
C ARG A 24 18.51 -8.31 11.38
N ALA A 25 17.41 -8.59 10.69
CA ALA A 25 16.61 -7.54 10.08
C ALA A 25 15.79 -6.80 11.13
N ARG A 26 15.70 -5.48 11.00
CA ARG A 26 14.81 -4.66 11.81
C ARG A 26 13.37 -4.79 11.34
N LEU A 27 12.45 -4.94 12.26
CA LEU A 27 11.03 -5.17 11.97
C LEU A 27 10.22 -3.91 12.25
N TYR A 28 9.49 -3.41 11.26
CA TYR A 28 8.67 -2.21 11.36
C TYR A 28 7.19 -2.52 11.16
N ALA A 29 6.37 -1.98 12.05
CA ALA A 29 4.93 -2.16 12.07
C ALA A 29 4.21 -0.95 11.48
N SER A 30 3.13 -1.18 10.74
CA SER A 30 2.14 -0.14 10.48
C SER A 30 1.41 0.26 11.76
N PRO A 31 0.78 1.46 11.80
CA PRO A 31 0.01 1.91 12.94
C PRO A 31 -1.00 0.89 13.43
N GLY A 32 -0.94 0.57 14.73
CA GLY A 32 -1.83 -0.37 15.41
C GLY A 32 -1.52 -1.86 15.21
N LEU A 33 -0.51 -2.25 14.40
CA LEU A 33 -0.14 -3.65 14.21
C LEU A 33 0.53 -4.24 15.46
N ARG A 34 1.30 -3.45 16.20
CA ARG A 34 1.93 -3.89 17.45
C ARG A 34 0.93 -4.46 18.46
N ALA A 35 -0.25 -3.86 18.56
CA ALA A 35 -1.31 -4.33 19.45
C ALA A 35 -1.88 -5.69 19.02
N LYS A 36 -1.86 -5.99 17.71
CA LYS A 36 -2.34 -7.24 17.12
C LYS A 36 -1.31 -8.37 17.18
N ARG A 37 -0.01 -8.03 17.01
CA ARG A 37 1.11 -8.98 16.95
C ARG A 37 2.05 -8.83 18.16
N LYS A 38 1.50 -9.12 19.35
CA LYS A 38 2.24 -9.08 20.63
C LYS A 38 3.33 -10.16 20.72
N ASP A 39 3.27 -11.15 19.85
CA ASP A 39 4.23 -12.23 19.68
C ASP A 39 5.53 -11.76 18.99
N LEU A 40 5.53 -10.61 18.31
CA LEU A 40 6.66 -10.07 17.58
C LEU A 40 7.26 -8.83 18.26
N ARG A 41 8.59 -8.74 18.18
CA ARG A 41 9.32 -7.57 18.68
C ARG A 41 9.62 -6.60 17.52
N PHE A 42 8.91 -5.49 17.48
CA PHE A 42 9.11 -4.45 16.48
C PHE A 42 10.13 -3.41 16.94
N ASN A 43 11.02 -3.02 16.04
CA ASN A 43 12.00 -1.94 16.23
C ASN A 43 11.35 -0.56 16.12
N GLY A 44 10.40 -0.37 15.21
CA GLY A 44 9.71 0.90 14.99
C GLY A 44 8.25 0.72 14.57
N GLU A 45 7.49 1.82 14.59
CA GLU A 45 6.17 1.94 13.99
C GLU A 45 6.22 3.02 12.91
N LEU A 46 5.72 2.68 11.71
CA LEU A 46 5.74 3.55 10.54
C LEU A 46 4.92 4.82 10.78
N GLY A 47 5.53 5.96 10.54
CA GLY A 47 4.95 7.28 10.71
C GLY A 47 4.92 8.09 9.42
N ASP A 48 4.80 9.41 9.57
CA ASP A 48 4.79 10.36 8.44
C ASP A 48 6.17 10.60 7.82
N VAL A 49 7.23 10.19 8.51
CA VAL A 49 8.63 10.36 8.08
C VAL A 49 9.23 9.00 7.83
N SER A 50 10.02 8.88 6.77
CA SER A 50 10.78 7.66 6.48
C SER A 50 11.77 7.38 7.59
N GLU A 51 11.91 6.09 7.95
CA GLU A 51 12.91 5.66 8.92
C GLU A 51 14.32 5.88 8.37
N GLU A 52 15.27 6.14 9.25
CA GLU A 52 16.66 6.47 8.90
C GLU A 52 17.30 5.41 7.97
N GLU A 53 16.94 4.14 8.16
CA GLU A 53 17.46 3.00 7.40
C GLU A 53 17.17 3.04 5.90
N TRP A 54 16.12 3.75 5.48
CA TRP A 54 15.77 3.85 4.06
C TRP A 54 15.43 5.28 3.60
N ALA A 55 15.51 6.27 4.48
CA ALA A 55 15.17 7.65 4.15
C ALA A 55 15.98 8.25 2.99
N ALA A 56 17.20 7.72 2.74
CA ALA A 56 18.02 8.13 1.60
C ALA A 56 17.43 7.75 0.24
N ASP A 57 16.71 6.61 0.17
CA ASP A 57 16.27 5.99 -1.08
C ASP A 57 14.76 5.89 -1.22
N VAL A 58 14.03 5.86 -0.10
CA VAL A 58 12.59 5.57 -0.09
C VAL A 58 11.83 6.62 0.71
N ASP A 59 10.86 7.25 0.06
CA ASP A 59 9.86 8.07 0.72
C ASP A 59 8.71 7.19 1.22
N GLN A 60 8.01 7.63 2.27
CA GLN A 60 6.81 6.97 2.76
C GLN A 60 5.71 7.97 3.09
N VAL A 61 4.48 7.52 2.96
CA VAL A 61 3.30 8.31 3.31
C VAL A 61 2.21 7.39 3.86
N PRO A 62 1.73 7.58 5.10
CA PRO A 62 0.58 6.87 5.61
C PRO A 62 -0.72 7.44 5.02
N VAL A 63 -1.52 6.59 4.42
CA VAL A 63 -2.88 6.89 3.98
C VAL A 63 -3.84 6.39 5.05
N ARG A 64 -4.36 7.33 5.83
CA ARG A 64 -5.16 7.03 7.03
C ARG A 64 -6.63 6.92 6.69
N GLY A 65 -7.15 5.69 6.71
CA GLY A 65 -8.58 5.41 6.77
C GLY A 65 -9.07 5.32 8.23
N SER A 66 -10.38 5.32 8.44
CA SER A 66 -10.97 5.22 9.79
C SER A 66 -10.80 3.82 10.41
N ILE A 67 -10.69 2.79 9.59
CA ILE A 67 -10.56 1.39 10.03
C ILE A 67 -9.12 0.90 9.84
N LEU A 68 -8.50 1.27 8.72
CA LEU A 68 -7.19 0.78 8.33
C LEU A 68 -6.32 1.94 7.83
N THR A 69 -5.08 1.94 8.27
CA THR A 69 -4.02 2.78 7.72
C THR A 69 -3.09 1.92 6.91
N GLU A 70 -2.79 2.34 5.68
CA GLU A 70 -1.75 1.74 4.86
C GLU A 70 -0.65 2.76 4.65
N VAL A 71 0.60 2.31 4.69
CA VAL A 71 1.77 3.16 4.42
C VAL A 71 2.28 2.82 3.03
N GLU A 72 2.23 3.83 2.16
CA GLU A 72 2.71 3.74 0.79
C GLU A 72 4.17 4.15 0.72
N PHE A 73 4.92 3.51 -0.16
CA PHE A 73 6.33 3.75 -0.33
C PHE A 73 6.65 4.19 -1.75
N PHE A 74 7.72 4.98 -1.88
CA PHE A 74 8.23 5.38 -3.20
C PHE A 74 9.75 5.23 -3.21
N HIS A 75 10.23 4.29 -4.01
CA HIS A 75 11.66 4.10 -4.25
C HIS A 75 12.14 5.07 -5.33
N ARG A 76 12.93 6.05 -4.93
CA ARG A 76 13.32 7.21 -5.75
C ARG A 76 14.11 6.81 -6.99
N VAL A 77 15.12 5.96 -6.85
CA VAL A 77 16.02 5.57 -7.95
C VAL A 77 15.26 4.87 -9.08
N SER A 78 14.36 3.94 -8.76
CA SER A 78 13.58 3.22 -9.77
C SER A 78 12.27 3.91 -10.11
N ARG A 79 11.94 5.04 -9.47
CA ARG A 79 10.67 5.76 -9.60
C ARG A 79 9.45 4.85 -9.44
N THR A 80 9.51 3.98 -8.45
CA THR A 80 8.51 2.96 -8.21
C THR A 80 7.70 3.28 -6.95
N ALA A 81 6.39 3.46 -7.10
CA ALA A 81 5.46 3.48 -5.98
C ALA A 81 5.04 2.05 -5.61
N ILE A 82 4.91 1.77 -4.31
CA ILE A 82 4.59 0.45 -3.78
C ILE A 82 3.35 0.58 -2.91
N PHE A 83 2.31 -0.15 -3.29
CA PHE A 83 1.02 -0.25 -2.61
C PHE A 83 0.79 -1.69 -2.12
N THR A 84 -0.15 -1.88 -1.22
CA THR A 84 -0.61 -3.22 -0.83
C THR A 84 -2.10 -3.41 -1.12
N ASP A 85 -2.98 -3.08 -0.18
CA ASP A 85 -4.41 -3.29 -0.34
C ASP A 85 -5.16 -2.09 -0.93
N LEU A 86 -4.61 -0.89 -0.75
CA LEU A 86 -5.26 0.35 -1.16
C LEU A 86 -5.33 0.50 -2.69
N LEU A 87 -4.50 -0.20 -3.43
CA LEU A 87 -4.51 -0.21 -4.88
C LEU A 87 -4.38 -1.64 -5.39
N GLN A 88 -5.37 -2.07 -6.20
CA GLN A 88 -5.40 -3.41 -6.79
C GLN A 88 -5.60 -3.31 -8.30
N ASN A 89 -4.96 -4.21 -9.06
CA ASN A 89 -4.98 -4.23 -10.52
C ASN A 89 -5.02 -5.66 -11.05
N PHE A 90 -6.11 -6.36 -10.81
CA PHE A 90 -6.27 -7.70 -11.36
C PHE A 90 -6.53 -7.68 -12.86
N PRO A 91 -6.03 -8.66 -13.64
CA PRO A 91 -6.49 -8.88 -15.00
C PRO A 91 -8.01 -8.99 -15.09
N SER A 92 -8.61 -8.52 -16.18
CA SER A 92 -10.06 -8.48 -16.34
C SER A 92 -10.74 -9.87 -16.27
N ASP A 93 -9.97 -10.92 -16.57
CA ASP A 93 -10.44 -12.32 -16.60
C ASP A 93 -9.97 -13.16 -15.42
N TRP A 94 -9.31 -12.55 -14.41
CA TRP A 94 -8.79 -13.25 -13.24
C TRP A 94 -9.89 -13.96 -12.45
N PHE A 95 -10.96 -13.26 -12.18
CA PHE A 95 -12.12 -13.83 -11.49
C PHE A 95 -13.15 -14.36 -12.49
N LYS A 96 -13.70 -15.55 -12.23
CA LYS A 96 -14.68 -16.21 -13.12
C LYS A 96 -16.10 -16.11 -12.56
N GLY A 97 -17.09 -16.17 -13.47
CA GLY A 97 -18.50 -16.16 -13.13
C GLY A 97 -18.93 -14.90 -12.35
N TRP A 98 -19.82 -15.07 -11.39
CA TRP A 98 -20.37 -13.96 -10.59
C TRP A 98 -19.29 -13.19 -9.81
N ARG A 99 -18.20 -13.87 -9.41
CA ARG A 99 -17.07 -13.23 -8.74
C ARG A 99 -16.38 -12.20 -9.65
N GLY A 100 -16.30 -12.46 -10.94
CA GLY A 100 -15.79 -11.51 -11.93
C GLY A 100 -16.66 -10.25 -11.99
N VAL A 101 -17.98 -10.42 -12.01
CA VAL A 101 -18.90 -9.28 -11.97
C VAL A 101 -18.69 -8.43 -10.71
N VAL A 102 -18.61 -9.07 -9.55
CA VAL A 102 -18.36 -8.38 -8.27
C VAL A 102 -17.03 -7.64 -8.29
N ALA A 103 -15.95 -8.28 -8.73
CA ALA A 103 -14.62 -7.66 -8.77
C ALA A 103 -14.55 -6.44 -9.71
N HIS A 104 -15.25 -6.50 -10.86
CA HIS A 104 -15.38 -5.35 -11.76
C HIS A 104 -16.21 -4.22 -11.15
N LEU A 105 -17.33 -4.55 -10.50
CA LEU A 105 -18.14 -3.57 -9.79
C LEU A 105 -17.37 -2.93 -8.63
N ASP A 106 -16.50 -3.70 -7.97
CA ASP A 106 -15.66 -3.20 -6.89
C ASP A 106 -14.52 -2.28 -7.38
N GLY A 107 -14.21 -2.33 -8.67
CA GLY A 107 -13.20 -1.49 -9.29
C GLY A 107 -11.76 -1.91 -8.93
N ILE A 108 -11.52 -3.22 -8.86
CA ILE A 108 -10.20 -3.80 -8.61
C ILE A 108 -9.58 -4.47 -9.84
N CYS A 109 -10.33 -4.54 -10.95
CA CYS A 109 -9.89 -5.15 -12.19
C CYS A 109 -9.61 -4.12 -13.29
N ALA A 110 -8.69 -4.48 -14.19
CA ALA A 110 -8.48 -3.74 -15.43
C ALA A 110 -9.79 -3.67 -16.25
N PRO A 111 -10.06 -2.60 -17.01
CA PRO A 111 -9.21 -1.43 -17.25
C PRO A 111 -9.32 -0.32 -16.18
N ASN A 112 -10.11 -0.48 -15.14
CA ASN A 112 -10.41 0.52 -14.12
C ASN A 112 -9.96 0.08 -12.71
N PRO A 113 -8.66 -0.19 -12.51
CA PRO A 113 -8.13 -0.61 -11.21
C PRO A 113 -8.24 0.52 -10.17
N GLY A 114 -8.26 0.14 -8.91
CA GLY A 114 -8.33 1.13 -7.85
C GLY A 114 -8.38 0.53 -6.45
N ALA A 115 -8.76 1.36 -5.49
CA ALA A 115 -9.08 0.90 -4.15
C ALA A 115 -10.41 0.14 -4.15
N PRO A 116 -10.52 -1.00 -3.47
CA PRO A 116 -11.80 -1.68 -3.25
C PRO A 116 -12.84 -0.72 -2.64
N ARG A 117 -14.11 -0.91 -2.98
CA ARG A 117 -15.18 0.00 -2.52
C ARG A 117 -15.35 0.01 -1.00
N GLU A 118 -15.18 -1.13 -0.35
CA GLU A 118 -15.19 -1.22 1.11
C GLU A 118 -14.09 -0.37 1.72
N TRP A 119 -12.91 -0.29 1.11
CA TRP A 119 -11.83 0.61 1.54
C TRP A 119 -12.23 2.07 1.37
N ARG A 120 -12.78 2.43 0.20
CA ARG A 120 -13.26 3.81 -0.06
C ARG A 120 -14.26 4.27 0.98
N ALA A 121 -15.14 3.38 1.43
CA ALA A 121 -16.14 3.65 2.46
C ALA A 121 -15.51 3.93 3.85
N THR A 122 -14.28 3.46 4.11
CA THR A 122 -13.59 3.72 5.39
C THR A 122 -12.97 5.10 5.49
N PHE A 123 -12.88 5.85 4.40
CA PHE A 123 -12.30 7.19 4.39
C PHE A 123 -13.31 8.27 4.84
N LEU A 124 -13.65 8.27 6.12
CA LEU A 124 -14.54 9.28 6.70
C LEU A 124 -13.88 10.65 6.71
N ASN A 125 -12.59 10.73 7.05
CA ASN A 125 -11.81 11.96 6.94
C ASN A 125 -11.12 12.08 5.57
N ARG A 126 -11.90 12.40 4.54
CA ARG A 126 -11.38 12.57 3.18
C ARG A 126 -10.33 13.67 3.04
N ARG A 127 -10.34 14.67 3.92
CA ARG A 127 -9.35 15.77 3.88
C ARG A 127 -7.94 15.24 4.16
N ALA A 128 -7.78 14.43 5.20
CA ALA A 128 -6.50 13.81 5.52
C ALA A 128 -6.03 12.85 4.41
N ALA A 129 -6.92 11.99 3.91
CA ALA A 129 -6.59 11.08 2.82
C ALA A 129 -6.20 11.82 1.52
N ARG A 130 -6.87 12.94 1.20
CA ARG A 130 -6.46 13.80 0.07
C ARG A 130 -5.09 14.43 0.27
N ALA A 131 -4.72 14.81 1.50
CA ALA A 131 -3.38 15.33 1.77
C ALA A 131 -2.31 14.27 1.46
N SER A 132 -2.49 13.04 1.96
CA SER A 132 -1.60 11.92 1.65
C SER A 132 -1.54 11.64 0.14
N LEU A 133 -2.68 11.64 -0.54
CA LEU A 133 -2.73 11.42 -1.99
C LEU A 133 -2.00 12.53 -2.77
N ARG A 134 -2.07 13.78 -2.35
CA ARG A 134 -1.30 14.88 -2.99
C ARG A 134 0.19 14.63 -2.87
N THR A 135 0.68 14.16 -1.74
CA THR A 135 2.07 13.77 -1.55
C THR A 135 2.44 12.63 -2.51
N ILE A 136 1.64 11.57 -2.58
CA ILE A 136 1.85 10.45 -3.51
C ILE A 136 1.89 10.94 -4.97
N LEU A 137 0.96 11.81 -5.36
CA LEU A 137 0.89 12.34 -6.72
C LEU A 137 1.98 13.37 -7.05
N SER A 138 2.74 13.84 -6.07
CA SER A 138 3.94 14.67 -6.30
C SER A 138 5.19 13.83 -6.62
N TRP A 139 5.17 12.53 -6.35
CA TRP A 139 6.25 11.63 -6.73
C TRP A 139 6.30 11.44 -8.25
N PRO A 140 7.48 11.40 -8.85
CA PRO A 140 7.65 11.14 -10.28
C PRO A 140 7.49 9.64 -10.60
N ILE A 141 6.28 9.11 -10.42
CA ILE A 141 5.98 7.68 -10.51
C ILE A 141 6.02 7.23 -11.96
N GLU A 142 6.94 6.32 -12.27
CA GLU A 142 7.00 5.60 -13.54
C GLU A 142 6.42 4.19 -13.43
N ARG A 143 6.65 3.53 -12.30
CA ARG A 143 6.22 2.16 -12.03
C ARG A 143 5.36 2.10 -10.79
N VAL A 144 4.40 1.16 -10.80
CA VAL A 144 3.59 0.87 -9.63
C VAL A 144 3.66 -0.63 -9.36
N LEU A 145 4.08 -0.99 -8.16
CA LEU A 145 3.99 -2.34 -7.62
C LEU A 145 2.84 -2.39 -6.63
N MET A 146 2.15 -3.50 -6.59
CA MET A 146 1.07 -3.74 -5.63
C MET A 146 1.04 -5.20 -5.20
N ALA A 147 0.51 -5.47 -4.02
CA ALA A 147 0.39 -6.83 -3.51
C ALA A 147 -0.65 -7.65 -4.27
N HIS A 148 -1.60 -6.99 -4.93
CA HIS A 148 -2.75 -7.62 -5.56
C HIS A 148 -2.93 -7.22 -7.02
N GLY A 149 -2.62 -8.13 -7.94
CA GLY A 149 -2.74 -7.95 -9.38
C GLY A 149 -1.42 -7.62 -10.07
N ASP A 150 -1.49 -7.15 -11.30
CA ASP A 150 -0.34 -6.93 -12.17
C ASP A 150 0.35 -5.59 -11.89
N PRO A 151 1.69 -5.55 -11.89
CA PRO A 151 2.43 -4.31 -11.78
C PRO A 151 2.21 -3.43 -13.02
N VAL A 152 2.39 -2.13 -12.85
CA VAL A 152 2.31 -1.14 -13.94
C VAL A 152 3.70 -0.64 -14.26
N VAL A 153 4.08 -0.69 -15.53
CA VAL A 153 5.35 -0.17 -16.05
C VAL A 153 5.06 0.95 -17.07
N GLY A 154 5.56 2.13 -16.77
CA GLY A 154 5.29 3.33 -17.56
C GLY A 154 3.97 4.01 -17.18
N ASN A 155 3.95 5.33 -17.26
CA ASN A 155 2.76 6.15 -16.94
C ASN A 155 2.18 5.95 -15.53
N GLY A 156 3.01 5.56 -14.55
CA GLY A 156 2.59 5.28 -13.18
C GLY A 156 1.81 6.43 -12.53
N SER A 157 2.26 7.68 -12.70
CA SER A 157 1.54 8.85 -12.17
C SER A 157 0.13 9.00 -12.73
N ALA A 158 -0.07 8.78 -14.03
CA ALA A 158 -1.40 8.83 -14.64
C ALA A 158 -2.28 7.67 -14.16
N PHE A 159 -1.68 6.49 -13.99
CA PHE A 159 -2.37 5.32 -13.44
C PHE A 159 -2.87 5.59 -12.01
N VAL A 160 -2.00 6.04 -11.11
CA VAL A 160 -2.36 6.35 -9.71
C VAL A 160 -3.44 7.45 -9.67
N ARG A 161 -3.31 8.50 -10.47
CA ARG A 161 -4.32 9.57 -10.55
C ARG A 161 -5.70 9.04 -10.95
N ARG A 162 -5.79 8.14 -11.94
CA ARG A 162 -7.06 7.51 -12.33
C ARG A 162 -7.63 6.64 -11.21
N ALA A 163 -6.79 5.78 -10.63
CA ALA A 163 -7.19 4.85 -9.58
C ALA A 163 -7.78 5.55 -8.35
N PHE A 164 -7.27 6.74 -8.02
CA PHE A 164 -7.72 7.56 -6.89
C PHE A 164 -8.65 8.71 -7.28
N GLY A 165 -9.17 8.76 -8.52
CA GLY A 165 -10.09 9.80 -8.98
C GLY A 165 -11.35 9.97 -8.11
N TRP A 166 -11.76 8.93 -7.41
CA TRP A 166 -12.88 8.96 -6.45
C TRP A 166 -12.58 9.79 -5.18
N LEU A 167 -11.31 10.05 -4.89
CA LEU A 167 -10.85 10.82 -3.72
C LEU A 167 -10.46 12.26 -4.08
N LEU A 168 -10.07 12.51 -5.34
CA LEU A 168 -9.72 13.85 -5.86
C LEU A 168 -10.96 14.73 -5.98
#